data_7dc603b17202c7deea11a49d02a764a6
#
_entry.id   7dc603b17202c7deea11a49d02a764a6
#
_cell.length_a   1.000
_cell.length_b   1.000
_cell.length_c   1.000
_cell.angle_alpha   90.00
_cell.angle_beta   90.00
_cell.angle_gamma   90.00
#
_symmetry.space_group_name_H-M   'P 1'
#
loop_
_entity.id
_entity.type
_entity.pdbx_description
1 polymer ?
#
loop_
_entity_poly.entity_id
_entity_poly.type
_entity_poly.pdbx_seq_one_letter_code
_entity_poly.pdbx_strand_id
1 'polypeptide(L)'
;MRKGQSALEYLVTYGWAILAIVIIAATLWYFGIFNPAKWVGVRQCGGMSAFSCIDYEVNSTGDGVTLSLGNKVGRTVYVSCDSGDVNLDVTQPQTCRVSAVSAGSNQLEFTINYYDNSTLLAHTDTGFVTT
;
A
#
# COMPACT_ATOMS: atom_id res chain seq x y z
N MET A 1 53.97 23.81 23.11
CA MET A 1 52.85 22.89 23.06
C MET A 1 51.72 23.34 22.12
N ARG A 2 52.10 23.82 20.97
CA ARG A 2 51.16 24.30 19.97
C ARG A 2 50.29 23.20 19.37
N LYS A 3 50.78 21.96 19.35
CA LYS A 3 50.03 20.80 18.79
C LYS A 3 48.81 20.39 19.62
N GLY A 4 48.88 20.49 20.96
CA GLY A 4 47.74 20.18 21.83
C GLY A 4 46.66 21.24 21.79
N GLN A 5 47.03 22.52 21.66
CA GLN A 5 46.09 23.63 21.53
C GLN A 5 45.32 23.57 20.21
N SER A 6 46.00 23.25 19.12
CA SER A 6 45.36 23.07 17.80
C SER A 6 44.38 21.88 17.80
N ALA A 7 44.71 20.79 18.47
CA ALA A 7 43.82 19.65 18.61
C ALA A 7 42.55 19.97 19.43
N LEU A 8 42.71 20.78 20.50
CA LEU A 8 41.61 21.25 21.33
C LEU A 8 40.67 22.18 20.54
N GLU A 9 41.21 23.10 19.75
CA GLU A 9 40.44 23.97 18.88
C GLU A 9 39.64 23.14 17.84
N TYR A 10 40.28 22.14 17.25
CA TYR A 10 39.63 21.21 16.33
C TYR A 10 38.50 20.47 17.00
N LEU A 11 38.73 19.90 18.18
CA LEU A 11 37.69 19.17 18.94
C LEU A 11 36.51 20.08 19.32
N VAL A 12 36.76 21.31 19.73
CA VAL A 12 35.70 22.26 20.07
C VAL A 12 34.89 22.65 18.84
N THR A 13 35.55 22.88 17.71
CA THR A 13 34.92 23.28 16.46
C THR A 13 34.05 22.15 15.85
N TYR A 14 34.56 20.91 15.84
CA TYR A 14 33.86 19.78 15.27
C TYR A 14 33.02 19.01 16.29
N GLY A 15 33.32 19.12 17.57
CA GLY A 15 32.57 18.43 18.63
C GLY A 15 31.12 18.83 18.70
N TRP A 16 30.82 20.13 18.60
CA TRP A 16 29.42 20.57 18.58
C TRP A 16 28.68 20.15 17.29
N ALA A 17 29.38 20.09 16.15
CA ALA A 17 28.81 19.61 14.92
C ALA A 17 28.46 18.11 15.02
N ILE A 18 29.34 17.32 15.60
CA ILE A 18 29.06 15.89 15.86
C ILE A 18 27.90 15.74 16.84
N LEU A 19 27.84 16.56 17.88
CA LEU A 19 26.76 16.57 18.85
C LEU A 19 25.41 16.88 18.15
N ALA A 20 25.39 17.88 17.28
CA ALA A 20 24.20 18.23 16.51
C ALA A 20 23.73 17.06 15.62
N ILE A 21 24.66 16.39 14.95
CA ILE A 21 24.34 15.23 14.09
C ILE A 21 23.77 14.09 14.93
N VAL A 22 24.35 13.82 16.10
CA VAL A 22 23.86 12.76 17.00
C VAL A 22 22.46 13.08 17.51
N ILE A 23 22.18 14.33 17.87
CA ILE A 23 20.85 14.74 18.32
C ILE A 23 19.83 14.60 17.19
N ILE A 24 20.17 15.01 15.98
CA ILE A 24 19.31 14.86 14.80
C ILE A 24 19.06 13.39 14.51
N ALA A 25 20.10 12.56 14.50
CA ALA A 25 19.96 11.12 14.28
C ALA A 25 19.09 10.46 15.35
N ALA A 26 19.26 10.81 16.60
CA ALA A 26 18.46 10.29 17.72
C ALA A 26 16.98 10.71 17.60
N THR A 27 16.70 11.94 17.21
CA THR A 27 15.32 12.40 17.00
C THR A 27 14.66 11.71 15.81
N LEU A 28 15.38 11.55 14.71
CA LEU A 28 14.89 10.80 13.55
C LEU A 28 14.60 9.34 13.90
N TRP A 29 15.46 8.73 14.71
CA TRP A 29 15.22 7.38 15.21
C TRP A 29 13.98 7.31 16.11
N TYR A 30 13.83 8.26 17.02
CA TYR A 30 12.67 8.33 17.92
C TYR A 30 11.36 8.48 17.16
N PHE A 31 11.33 9.32 16.13
CA PHE A 31 10.14 9.46 15.27
C PHE A 31 9.94 8.27 14.33
N GLY A 32 10.88 7.34 14.29
CA GLY A 32 10.77 6.13 13.49
C GLY A 32 10.88 6.37 11.98
N ILE A 33 11.62 7.40 11.57
CA ILE A 33 11.80 7.73 10.15
C ILE A 33 12.52 6.59 9.41
N PHE A 34 13.38 5.86 10.11
CA PHE A 34 14.08 4.71 9.56
C PHE A 34 13.27 3.41 9.57
N ASN A 35 12.06 3.44 10.07
CA ASN A 35 11.19 2.27 10.07
C ASN A 35 10.24 2.33 8.86
N PRO A 36 10.51 1.57 7.78
CA PRO A 36 9.69 1.62 6.58
C PRO A 36 8.24 1.17 6.82
N ALA A 37 8.00 0.36 7.84
CA ALA A 37 6.65 -0.11 8.18
C ALA A 37 5.71 1.00 8.67
N LYS A 38 6.25 2.11 9.16
CA LYS A 38 5.44 3.27 9.56
C LYS A 38 5.06 4.18 8.38
N TRP A 39 5.89 4.20 7.36
CA TRP A 39 5.73 5.07 6.19
C TRP A 39 4.96 4.41 5.06
N VAL A 40 5.22 3.13 4.87
CA VAL A 40 4.40 2.31 3.99
C VAL A 40 3.10 2.07 4.75
N GLY A 41 2.06 2.77 4.35
CA GLY A 41 0.75 2.62 4.99
C GLY A 41 0.44 1.15 5.22
N VAL A 42 -0.02 0.84 6.41
CA VAL A 42 -0.37 -0.52 6.81
C VAL A 42 -1.42 -1.13 5.88
N ARG A 43 -2.11 -0.26 5.13
CA ARG A 43 -3.13 -0.65 4.16
C ARG A 43 -2.56 -0.61 2.76
N GLN A 44 -2.32 -1.78 2.21
CA GLN A 44 -1.92 -1.93 0.81
C GLN A 44 -2.93 -2.79 0.06
N CYS A 45 -3.30 -2.31 -1.10
CA CYS A 45 -4.12 -3.04 -2.04
C CYS A 45 -3.46 -2.95 -3.42
N GLY A 46 -3.21 -4.08 -4.03
CA GLY A 46 -2.52 -4.09 -5.31
C GLY A 46 -2.54 -5.45 -5.98
N GLY A 47 -1.65 -5.63 -6.94
CA GLY A 47 -1.53 -6.85 -7.71
C GLY A 47 -2.48 -6.95 -8.91
N MET A 48 -3.44 -6.05 -9.02
CA MET A 48 -4.40 -6.05 -10.12
C MET A 48 -3.87 -5.30 -11.33
N SER A 49 -4.04 -5.87 -12.51
CA SER A 49 -3.66 -5.25 -13.78
C SER A 49 -4.81 -4.51 -14.46
N ALA A 50 -6.02 -5.02 -14.33
CA ALA A 50 -7.21 -4.50 -14.99
C ALA A 50 -7.94 -3.41 -14.18
N PHE A 51 -7.75 -3.39 -12.87
CA PHE A 51 -8.43 -2.49 -11.95
C PHE A 51 -7.48 -1.74 -11.08
N SER A 52 -7.88 -0.54 -10.65
CA SER A 52 -7.21 0.20 -9.58
C SER A 52 -7.98 0.00 -8.29
N CYS A 53 -7.26 -0.27 -7.21
CA CYS A 53 -7.83 -0.30 -5.87
C CYS A 53 -7.79 1.10 -5.29
N ILE A 54 -8.96 1.69 -5.06
CA ILE A 54 -9.08 3.04 -4.49
C ILE A 54 -9.13 2.95 -2.97
N ASP A 55 -9.92 2.03 -2.46
CA ASP A 55 -10.05 1.75 -1.03
C ASP A 55 -10.51 0.32 -0.83
N TYR A 56 -10.33 -0.20 0.37
CA TYR A 56 -10.78 -1.53 0.72
C TYR A 56 -11.13 -1.65 2.19
N GLU A 57 -12.01 -2.55 2.50
CA GLU A 57 -12.38 -2.91 3.86
C GLU A 57 -12.41 -4.43 3.99
N VAL A 58 -11.67 -4.93 4.97
CA VAL A 58 -11.66 -6.36 5.30
C VAL A 58 -12.85 -6.65 6.21
N ASN A 59 -13.61 -7.69 5.88
CA ASN A 59 -14.72 -8.12 6.72
C ASN A 59 -14.23 -8.57 8.09
N SER A 60 -15.06 -8.39 9.10
CA SER A 60 -14.76 -8.76 10.50
C SER A 60 -14.48 -10.26 10.67
N THR A 61 -14.99 -11.09 9.79
CA THR A 61 -14.72 -12.54 9.77
C THR A 61 -13.42 -12.90 9.05
N GLY A 62 -12.82 -11.95 8.29
CA GLY A 62 -11.56 -12.16 7.59
C GLY A 62 -11.65 -13.01 6.31
N ASP A 63 -12.85 -13.37 5.89
CA ASP A 63 -13.10 -14.22 4.70
C ASP A 63 -13.59 -13.46 3.48
N GLY A 64 -13.78 -12.15 3.60
CA GLY A 64 -14.23 -11.30 2.51
C GLY A 64 -13.61 -9.90 2.58
N VAL A 65 -13.48 -9.31 1.40
CA VAL A 65 -12.96 -7.96 1.22
C VAL A 65 -13.94 -7.16 0.38
N THR A 66 -14.31 -5.98 0.84
CA THR A 66 -15.05 -5.02 0.04
C THR A 66 -14.08 -4.05 -0.59
N LEU A 67 -14.06 -3.97 -1.90
CA LEU A 67 -13.13 -3.17 -2.67
C LEU A 67 -13.85 -2.03 -3.38
N SER A 68 -13.26 -0.86 -3.36
CA SER A 68 -13.63 0.23 -4.27
C SER A 68 -12.71 0.17 -5.47
N LEU A 69 -13.24 -0.25 -6.61
CA LEU A 69 -12.46 -0.51 -7.81
C LEU A 69 -12.64 0.60 -8.83
N GLY A 70 -11.52 1.02 -9.40
CA GLY A 70 -11.49 1.85 -10.60
C GLY A 70 -11.14 1.01 -11.82
N ASN A 71 -11.68 1.38 -12.99
CA ASN A 71 -11.48 0.66 -14.22
C ASN A 71 -10.23 1.16 -14.96
N LYS A 72 -9.29 0.27 -15.22
CA LYS A 72 -8.09 0.53 -16.04
C LYS A 72 -8.15 -0.08 -17.44
N VAL A 73 -9.19 -0.84 -17.74
CA VAL A 73 -9.32 -1.55 -19.02
C VAL A 73 -9.59 -0.59 -20.18
N GLY A 74 -10.16 0.59 -19.89
CA GLY A 74 -10.52 1.59 -20.91
C GLY A 74 -11.89 1.36 -21.54
N ARG A 75 -12.63 0.36 -21.10
CA ARG A 75 -14.00 0.03 -21.53
C ARG A 75 -14.82 -0.38 -20.34
N THR A 76 -16.14 -0.28 -20.47
CA THR A 76 -17.05 -0.76 -19.44
C THR A 76 -16.95 -2.29 -19.34
N VAL A 77 -16.74 -2.78 -18.14
CA VAL A 77 -16.67 -4.20 -17.83
C VAL A 77 -17.66 -4.57 -16.74
N TYR A 78 -18.12 -5.81 -16.74
CA TYR A 78 -18.92 -6.37 -15.66
C TYR A 78 -18.01 -7.17 -14.74
N VAL A 79 -18.06 -6.86 -13.48
CA VAL A 79 -17.26 -7.53 -12.45
C VAL A 79 -18.18 -8.43 -11.64
N SER A 80 -17.82 -9.70 -11.52
CA SER A 80 -18.55 -10.64 -10.68
C SER A 80 -18.16 -10.45 -9.22
N CYS A 81 -19.10 -9.98 -8.44
CA CYS A 81 -18.95 -9.77 -6.99
C CYS A 81 -19.86 -10.74 -6.23
N ASP A 82 -19.59 -10.95 -4.94
CA ASP A 82 -20.42 -11.83 -4.09
C ASP A 82 -21.89 -11.33 -3.99
N SER A 83 -22.08 -10.02 -4.11
CA SER A 83 -23.41 -9.39 -4.11
C SER A 83 -24.09 -9.38 -5.48
N GLY A 84 -23.45 -9.89 -6.53
CA GLY A 84 -23.91 -9.87 -7.92
C GLY A 84 -22.97 -9.13 -8.84
N ASP A 85 -23.28 -9.12 -10.13
CA ASP A 85 -22.46 -8.43 -11.11
C ASP A 85 -22.57 -6.92 -10.99
N VAL A 86 -21.43 -6.24 -11.02
CA VAL A 86 -21.33 -4.79 -10.97
C VAL A 86 -20.84 -4.26 -12.30
N ASN A 87 -21.55 -3.28 -12.83
CA ASN A 87 -21.14 -2.58 -14.05
C ASN A 87 -20.10 -1.51 -13.69
N LEU A 88 -18.87 -1.71 -14.11
CA LEU A 88 -17.77 -0.82 -13.83
C LEU A 88 -17.43 0.04 -15.03
N ASP A 89 -17.83 1.30 -14.97
CA ASP A 89 -17.52 2.30 -15.99
C ASP A 89 -16.12 2.88 -15.77
N VAL A 90 -15.50 3.38 -16.84
CA VAL A 90 -14.19 4.03 -16.82
C VAL A 90 -14.17 5.30 -15.93
N THR A 91 -15.31 5.97 -15.82
CA THR A 91 -15.40 7.27 -15.15
C THR A 91 -15.81 7.20 -13.68
N GLN A 92 -16.38 6.07 -13.23
CA GLN A 92 -16.93 5.95 -11.89
C GLN A 92 -16.43 4.69 -11.19
N PRO A 93 -15.84 4.83 -9.99
CA PRO A 93 -15.50 3.67 -9.18
C PRO A 93 -16.74 3.03 -8.60
N GLN A 94 -16.71 1.71 -8.45
CA GLN A 94 -17.77 0.92 -7.85
C GLN A 94 -17.24 0.05 -6.72
N THR A 95 -18.09 -0.23 -5.76
CA THR A 95 -17.77 -1.13 -4.66
C THR A 95 -18.10 -2.57 -5.03
N CYS A 96 -17.17 -3.46 -4.78
CA CYS A 96 -17.31 -4.87 -5.04
C CYS A 96 -16.86 -5.68 -3.84
N ARG A 97 -17.68 -6.61 -3.39
CA ARG A 97 -17.30 -7.55 -2.34
C ARG A 97 -16.87 -8.87 -2.98
N VAL A 98 -15.71 -9.34 -2.57
CA VAL A 98 -15.13 -10.59 -3.04
C VAL A 98 -14.70 -11.46 -1.87
N SER A 99 -14.75 -12.77 -2.05
CA SER A 99 -14.19 -13.72 -1.10
C SER A 99 -12.67 -13.67 -1.18
N ALA A 100 -12.02 -13.69 -0.03
CA ALA A 100 -10.59 -13.61 0.08
C ALA A 100 -10.03 -14.83 0.82
N VAL A 101 -8.82 -15.22 0.47
CA VAL A 101 -8.09 -16.32 1.08
C VAL A 101 -6.84 -15.78 1.74
N SER A 102 -6.54 -16.28 2.94
CA SER A 102 -5.32 -15.90 3.64
C SER A 102 -4.08 -16.37 2.88
N ALA A 103 -3.22 -15.42 2.49
CA ALA A 103 -1.98 -15.69 1.76
C ALA A 103 -0.73 -15.49 2.62
N GLY A 104 -0.92 -15.24 3.89
CA GLY A 104 0.17 -15.00 4.86
C GLY A 104 -0.38 -14.46 6.17
N SER A 105 0.50 -14.07 7.07
CA SER A 105 0.09 -13.60 8.40
C SER A 105 -0.72 -12.30 8.38
N ASN A 106 -0.49 -11.44 7.38
CA ASN A 106 -1.11 -10.11 7.29
C ASN A 106 -1.57 -9.77 5.86
N GLN A 107 -1.88 -10.78 5.06
CA GLN A 107 -2.23 -10.58 3.66
C GLN A 107 -3.37 -11.50 3.25
N LEU A 108 -4.31 -10.93 2.51
CA LEU A 108 -5.41 -11.67 1.89
C LEU A 108 -5.30 -11.56 0.38
N GLU A 109 -5.43 -12.68 -0.30
CA GLU A 109 -5.52 -12.72 -1.76
C GLU A 109 -6.97 -12.91 -2.18
N PHE A 110 -7.34 -12.25 -3.27
CA PHE A 110 -8.65 -12.38 -3.87
C PHE A 110 -8.52 -12.48 -5.38
N THR A 111 -9.51 -13.12 -5.98
CA THR A 111 -9.62 -13.26 -7.43
C THR A 111 -10.89 -12.60 -7.90
N ILE A 112 -10.78 -11.74 -8.91
CA ILE A 112 -11.90 -11.06 -9.53
C ILE A 112 -12.12 -11.64 -10.92
N ASN A 113 -13.32 -12.12 -11.17
CA ASN A 113 -13.77 -12.52 -12.51
C ASN A 113 -14.52 -11.35 -13.13
N TYR A 114 -14.16 -11.01 -14.34
CA TYR A 114 -14.83 -9.94 -15.09
C TYR A 114 -14.96 -10.31 -16.54
N TYR A 115 -15.89 -9.68 -17.22
CA TYR A 115 -16.06 -9.84 -18.66
C TYR A 115 -16.32 -8.50 -19.32
N ASP A 116 -15.80 -8.37 -20.54
CA ASP A 116 -15.98 -7.19 -21.37
C ASP A 116 -17.41 -7.19 -21.93
N ASN A 117 -18.09 -6.05 -21.81
CA ASN A 117 -19.44 -5.88 -22.31
C ASN A 117 -19.54 -6.02 -23.84
N SER A 118 -18.46 -5.69 -24.56
CA SER A 118 -18.44 -5.74 -26.02
C SER A 118 -18.14 -7.12 -26.59
N THR A 119 -17.26 -7.89 -25.96
CA THR A 119 -16.80 -9.20 -26.45
C THR A 119 -17.36 -10.37 -25.67
N LEU A 120 -17.89 -10.15 -24.47
CA LEU A 120 -18.37 -11.15 -23.52
C LEU A 120 -17.33 -12.21 -23.14
N LEU A 121 -16.05 -11.92 -23.36
CA LEU A 121 -14.95 -12.78 -22.96
C LEU A 121 -14.69 -12.63 -21.46
N ALA A 122 -14.66 -13.77 -20.77
CA ALA A 122 -14.35 -13.81 -19.36
C ALA A 122 -12.85 -13.69 -19.11
N HIS A 123 -12.48 -12.86 -18.15
CA HIS A 123 -11.11 -12.66 -17.69
C HIS A 123 -11.04 -12.81 -16.18
N THR A 124 -9.86 -13.10 -15.71
CA THR A 124 -9.58 -13.24 -14.28
C THR A 124 -8.42 -12.33 -13.89
N ASP A 125 -8.58 -11.59 -12.81
CA ASP A 125 -7.54 -10.76 -12.23
C ASP A 125 -7.39 -11.11 -10.75
N THR A 126 -6.17 -11.15 -10.28
CA THR A 126 -5.85 -11.45 -8.88
C THR A 126 -5.23 -10.24 -8.20
N GLY A 127 -5.60 -10.02 -6.97
CA GLY A 127 -5.06 -8.95 -6.17
C GLY A 127 -4.84 -9.37 -4.72
N PHE A 128 -4.24 -8.50 -3.96
CA PHE A 128 -4.01 -8.70 -2.54
C PHE A 128 -4.33 -7.43 -1.75
N VAL A 129 -4.68 -7.62 -0.49
CA VAL A 129 -4.83 -6.54 0.49
C VAL A 129 -4.08 -6.92 1.76
N THR A 130 -3.56 -5.93 2.45
CA THR A 130 -2.95 -6.11 3.78
C THR A 130 -3.99 -5.93 4.87
N THR A 131 -3.94 -6.79 5.84
CA THR A 131 -4.83 -6.73 7.01
C THR A 131 -4.20 -5.94 8.15
#